data_84a153e28446346b16f79640c67c7f65
#
_entry.id   84a153e28446346b16f79640c67c7f65
#
_cell.length_a   1.000
_cell.length_b   1.000
_cell.length_c   1.000
_cell.angle_alpha   90.00
_cell.angle_beta   90.00
_cell.angle_gamma   90.00
#
_symmetry.space_group_name_H-M   'P 1'
#
loop_
_entity.id
_entity.type
_entity.pdbx_description
1 polymer ?
#
loop_
_entity_poly.entity_id
_entity_poly.type
_entity_poly.pdbx_seq_one_letter_code
_entity_poly.pdbx_strand_id
1 'polypeptide(L)'
;MMSQISLQNLKKSFGKTQVIHDLSIDVKDGELIVIVGPSGCGKSTLLRMVAGLEDANEGNILIDNKKVNELEPMERNIAMVFQNYALYPHMTVFGNMAYGLKIAKVPKEEIESRVQKAAEILELGELLERKPNQLSGGQRQRVAMGRAIVRNPVAFLFDEPLSNLDAKLRVQMRLEIKKLQT
;
A
#
# COMPACT_ATOMS: atom_id res chain seq x y z
N MET A 1 9.35 -16.93 5.51
CA MET A 1 8.34 -17.60 4.65
C MET A 1 8.16 -16.71 3.46
N MET A 2 8.23 -17.25 2.27
CA MET A 2 8.07 -16.51 1.03
C MET A 2 6.61 -16.22 0.78
N SER A 3 6.23 -14.95 0.70
CA SER A 3 4.85 -14.55 0.43
C SER A 3 4.63 -14.48 -1.07
N GLN A 4 3.66 -15.22 -1.57
CA GLN A 4 3.28 -15.27 -2.98
C GLN A 4 1.86 -14.74 -3.14
N ILE A 5 1.63 -13.93 -4.18
CA ILE A 5 0.27 -13.54 -4.59
C ILE A 5 -0.04 -14.20 -5.93
N SER A 6 -1.15 -14.92 -6.01
CA SER A 6 -1.65 -15.51 -7.26
C SER A 6 -3.04 -14.99 -7.57
N LEU A 7 -3.21 -14.46 -8.75
CA LEU A 7 -4.47 -14.02 -9.33
C LEU A 7 -4.86 -15.04 -10.41
N GLN A 8 -6.08 -15.58 -10.31
CA GLN A 8 -6.51 -16.66 -11.19
C GLN A 8 -7.85 -16.31 -11.85
N ASN A 9 -7.83 -16.14 -13.16
CA ASN A 9 -9.01 -15.89 -14.00
C ASN A 9 -9.91 -14.76 -13.48
N LEU A 10 -9.29 -13.68 -12.96
CA LEU A 10 -10.01 -12.54 -12.38
C LEU A 10 -10.80 -11.80 -13.45
N LYS A 11 -12.08 -11.55 -13.16
CA LYS A 11 -12.94 -10.69 -13.95
C LYS A 11 -13.62 -9.64 -13.08
N LYS A 12 -13.77 -8.44 -13.62
CA LYS A 12 -14.49 -7.35 -12.96
C LYS A 12 -15.26 -6.53 -13.97
N SER A 13 -16.53 -6.29 -13.65
CA SER A 13 -17.42 -5.41 -14.39
C SER A 13 -18.11 -4.43 -13.44
N PHE A 14 -18.34 -3.22 -13.90
CA PHE A 14 -19.20 -2.23 -13.27
C PHE A 14 -20.43 -2.01 -14.15
N GLY A 15 -21.58 -2.55 -13.74
CA GLY A 15 -22.77 -2.62 -14.56
C GLY A 15 -22.51 -3.41 -15.85
N LYS A 16 -22.62 -2.74 -17.00
CA LYS A 16 -22.38 -3.37 -18.31
C LYS A 16 -20.94 -3.24 -18.82
N THR A 17 -20.08 -2.50 -18.11
CA THR A 17 -18.71 -2.25 -18.55
C THR A 17 -17.75 -3.21 -17.87
N GLN A 18 -17.15 -4.11 -18.64
CA GLN A 18 -16.08 -4.99 -18.16
C GLN A 18 -14.75 -4.22 -18.10
N VAL A 19 -14.08 -4.27 -16.95
CA VAL A 19 -12.84 -3.54 -16.67
C VAL A 19 -11.65 -4.48 -16.55
N ILE A 20 -11.84 -5.67 -15.98
CA ILE A 20 -10.82 -6.72 -15.89
C ILE A 20 -11.34 -7.93 -16.68
N HIS A 21 -10.52 -8.39 -17.65
CA HIS A 21 -10.86 -9.42 -18.61
C HIS A 21 -9.99 -10.66 -18.42
N ASP A 22 -10.42 -11.60 -17.58
CA ASP A 22 -9.77 -12.91 -17.39
C ASP A 22 -8.26 -12.82 -17.10
N LEU A 23 -7.92 -12.09 -16.06
CA LEU A 23 -6.53 -11.82 -15.69
C LEU A 23 -5.98 -12.90 -14.76
N SER A 24 -4.84 -13.47 -15.15
CA SER A 24 -4.08 -14.40 -14.30
C SER A 24 -2.63 -13.92 -14.20
N ILE A 25 -2.13 -13.78 -12.97
CA ILE A 25 -0.75 -13.34 -12.66
C ILE A 25 -0.28 -14.06 -11.39
N ASP A 26 0.96 -14.54 -11.43
CA ASP A 26 1.66 -15.03 -10.24
C ASP A 26 2.80 -14.08 -9.90
N VAL A 27 2.81 -13.60 -8.66
CA VAL A 27 3.83 -12.71 -8.09
C VAL A 27 4.59 -13.47 -7.01
N LYS A 28 5.89 -13.61 -7.21
CA LYS A 28 6.77 -14.31 -6.26
C LYS A 28 7.17 -13.38 -5.11
N ASP A 29 7.63 -13.98 -4.02
CA ASP A 29 8.20 -13.22 -2.91
C ASP A 29 9.38 -12.34 -3.37
N GLY A 30 9.42 -11.10 -2.88
CA GLY A 30 10.42 -10.11 -3.27
C GLY A 30 10.31 -9.60 -4.70
N GLU A 31 9.31 -10.00 -5.48
CA GLU A 31 9.12 -9.53 -6.85
C GLU A 31 8.45 -8.17 -6.90
N LEU A 32 8.96 -7.28 -7.74
CA LEU A 32 8.34 -5.99 -8.06
C LEU A 32 7.59 -6.08 -9.40
N ILE A 33 6.26 -6.01 -9.33
CA ILE A 33 5.40 -5.95 -10.51
C ILE A 33 4.99 -4.51 -10.79
N VAL A 34 5.15 -4.07 -12.03
CA VAL A 34 4.70 -2.75 -12.49
C VAL A 34 3.57 -2.91 -13.49
N ILE A 35 2.39 -2.39 -13.13
CA ILE A 35 1.20 -2.41 -13.98
C ILE A 35 1.17 -1.12 -14.80
N VAL A 36 1.28 -1.25 -16.12
CA VAL A 36 1.24 -0.11 -17.07
C VAL A 36 0.00 -0.17 -17.94
N GLY A 37 -0.52 0.98 -18.30
CA GLY A 37 -1.68 1.11 -19.17
C GLY A 37 -2.29 2.51 -19.13
N PRO A 38 -3.18 2.86 -20.08
CA PRO A 38 -3.85 4.16 -20.11
C PRO A 38 -4.72 4.41 -18.88
N SER A 39 -5.11 5.66 -18.65
CA SER A 39 -6.07 6.00 -17.60
C SER A 39 -7.39 5.25 -17.81
N GLY A 40 -7.98 4.73 -16.74
CA GLY A 40 -9.25 4.01 -16.79
C GLY A 40 -9.17 2.54 -17.23
N CYS A 41 -8.00 1.98 -17.54
CA CYS A 41 -7.87 0.57 -17.94
C CYS A 41 -7.95 -0.47 -16.79
N GLY A 42 -8.31 -0.04 -15.58
CA GLY A 42 -8.54 -0.97 -14.45
C GLY A 42 -7.38 -1.18 -13.48
N LYS A 43 -6.25 -0.45 -13.60
CA LYS A 43 -5.08 -0.60 -12.69
C LYS A 43 -5.45 -0.44 -11.21
N SER A 44 -6.07 0.69 -10.86
CA SER A 44 -6.52 0.94 -9.48
C SER A 44 -7.59 -0.05 -9.03
N THR A 45 -8.47 -0.50 -9.94
CA THR A 45 -9.47 -1.53 -9.65
C THR A 45 -8.80 -2.84 -9.28
N LEU A 46 -7.80 -3.27 -10.04
CA LEU A 46 -7.04 -4.50 -9.74
C LEU A 46 -6.36 -4.41 -8.37
N LEU A 47 -5.66 -3.31 -8.08
CA LEU A 47 -5.02 -3.11 -6.78
C LEU A 47 -6.04 -3.13 -5.63
N ARG A 48 -7.21 -2.50 -5.82
CA ARG A 48 -8.30 -2.52 -4.82
C ARG A 48 -8.88 -3.91 -4.62
N MET A 49 -9.00 -4.71 -5.67
CA MET A 49 -9.44 -6.10 -5.57
C MET A 49 -8.46 -6.93 -4.75
N VAL A 50 -7.16 -6.81 -5.00
CA VAL A 50 -6.11 -7.48 -4.21
C VAL A 50 -6.13 -7.03 -2.76
N ALA A 51 -6.35 -5.72 -2.51
CA ALA A 51 -6.45 -5.17 -1.16
C ALA A 51 -7.76 -5.55 -0.41
N GLY A 52 -8.78 -6.09 -1.10
CA GLY A 52 -10.10 -6.38 -0.52
C GLY A 52 -11.00 -5.16 -0.39
N LEU A 53 -10.69 -4.09 -1.11
CA LEU A 53 -11.50 -2.86 -1.16
C LEU A 53 -12.52 -2.87 -2.30
N GLU A 54 -12.46 -3.89 -3.15
CA GLU A 54 -13.37 -4.12 -4.27
C GLU A 54 -13.47 -5.62 -4.52
N ASP A 55 -14.65 -6.12 -4.77
CA ASP A 55 -14.89 -7.55 -5.01
C ASP A 55 -14.62 -7.94 -6.47
N ALA A 56 -14.04 -9.11 -6.69
CA ALA A 56 -14.01 -9.73 -8.01
C ALA A 56 -15.39 -10.30 -8.37
N ASN A 57 -15.81 -10.19 -9.64
CA ASN A 57 -17.02 -10.89 -10.08
C ASN A 57 -16.75 -12.38 -10.28
N GLU A 58 -15.57 -12.73 -10.78
CA GLU A 58 -15.13 -14.11 -10.98
C GLU A 58 -13.63 -14.23 -10.70
N GLY A 59 -13.17 -15.45 -10.49
CA GLY A 59 -11.77 -15.80 -10.26
C GLY A 59 -11.37 -15.81 -8.79
N ASN A 60 -10.09 -16.10 -8.53
CA ASN A 60 -9.56 -16.23 -7.19
C ASN A 60 -8.36 -15.32 -6.97
N ILE A 61 -8.27 -14.78 -5.76
CA ILE A 61 -7.10 -14.09 -5.25
C ILE A 61 -6.54 -14.94 -4.13
N LEU A 62 -5.28 -15.36 -4.27
CA LEU A 62 -4.57 -16.15 -3.26
C LEU A 62 -3.38 -15.36 -2.73
N ILE A 63 -3.18 -15.42 -1.41
CA ILE A 63 -1.99 -14.93 -0.70
C ILE A 63 -1.45 -16.13 0.07
N ASP A 64 -0.18 -16.48 -0.17
CA ASP A 64 0.45 -17.68 0.41
C ASP A 64 -0.40 -18.96 0.21
N ASN A 65 -0.91 -19.15 -1.01
CA ASN A 65 -1.81 -20.25 -1.41
C ASN A 65 -3.17 -20.29 -0.68
N LYS A 66 -3.49 -19.29 0.14
CA LYS A 66 -4.79 -19.17 0.80
C LYS A 66 -5.68 -18.24 0.00
N LYS A 67 -6.89 -18.70 -0.38
CA LYS A 67 -7.90 -17.86 -1.02
C LYS A 67 -8.37 -16.77 -0.05
N VAL A 68 -8.34 -15.52 -0.51
CA VAL A 68 -8.64 -14.33 0.32
C VAL A 68 -9.80 -13.49 -0.20
N ASN A 69 -10.54 -13.98 -1.19
CA ASN A 69 -11.65 -13.22 -1.80
C ASN A 69 -12.65 -12.69 -0.76
N GLU A 70 -13.00 -13.53 0.23
CA GLU A 70 -14.02 -13.22 1.25
C GLU A 70 -13.42 -12.62 2.53
N LEU A 71 -12.09 -12.44 2.58
CA LEU A 71 -11.43 -11.83 3.72
C LEU A 71 -11.54 -10.30 3.66
N GLU A 72 -11.83 -9.68 4.79
CA GLU A 72 -11.78 -8.25 4.96
C GLU A 72 -10.35 -7.70 4.68
N PRO A 73 -10.21 -6.43 4.25
CA PRO A 73 -8.90 -5.82 3.97
C PRO A 73 -7.88 -5.95 5.10
N MET A 74 -8.35 -5.89 6.35
CA MET A 74 -7.49 -6.01 7.54
C MET A 74 -6.87 -7.41 7.68
N GLU A 75 -7.58 -8.45 7.22
CA GLU A 75 -7.20 -9.86 7.38
C GLU A 75 -6.22 -10.33 6.30
N ARG A 76 -6.11 -9.57 5.19
CA ARG A 76 -5.23 -9.91 4.05
C ARG A 76 -3.76 -9.60 4.32
N ASN A 77 -3.44 -8.87 5.38
CA ASN A 77 -2.09 -8.43 5.75
C ASN A 77 -1.34 -7.70 4.61
N ILE A 78 -2.07 -6.95 3.78
CA ILE A 78 -1.55 -6.12 2.70
C ILE A 78 -1.59 -4.65 3.12
N ALA A 79 -0.62 -3.87 2.67
CA ALA A 79 -0.63 -2.42 2.83
C ALA A 79 -0.80 -1.72 1.48
N MET A 80 -1.76 -0.80 1.40
CA MET A 80 -2.00 0.00 0.20
C MET A 80 -1.64 1.47 0.45
N VAL A 81 -0.86 2.04 -0.46
CA VAL A 81 -0.52 3.46 -0.52
C VAL A 81 -1.34 4.09 -1.64
N PHE A 82 -2.25 5.00 -1.26
CA PHE A 82 -3.15 5.68 -2.18
C PHE A 82 -2.52 6.90 -2.82
N GLN A 83 -2.96 7.26 -4.02
CA GLN A 83 -2.53 8.43 -4.78
C GLN A 83 -2.66 9.75 -4.00
N ASN A 84 -3.69 9.91 -3.17
CA ASN A 84 -3.95 11.09 -2.36
C ASN A 84 -3.36 11.02 -0.94
N TYR A 85 -2.47 10.06 -0.68
CA TYR A 85 -1.80 9.78 0.60
C TYR A 85 -2.73 9.39 1.75
N ALA A 86 -4.00 9.76 1.74
CA ALA A 86 -5.04 9.47 2.75
C ALA A 86 -4.58 9.70 4.20
N LEU A 87 -3.83 10.78 4.46
CA LEU A 87 -3.37 11.12 5.81
C LEU A 87 -4.50 11.72 6.65
N TYR A 88 -4.51 11.40 7.93
CA TYR A 88 -5.41 12.01 8.91
C TYR A 88 -4.91 13.41 9.27
N PRO A 89 -5.61 14.50 8.87
CA PRO A 89 -5.07 15.85 8.98
C PRO A 89 -4.98 16.37 10.42
N HIS A 90 -5.75 15.80 11.33
CA HIS A 90 -5.77 16.15 12.74
C HIS A 90 -4.69 15.47 13.58
N MET A 91 -4.07 14.42 13.04
CA MET A 91 -3.02 13.64 13.70
C MET A 91 -1.63 14.15 13.31
N THR A 92 -0.65 13.96 14.18
CA THR A 92 0.78 14.15 13.87
C THR A 92 1.29 13.07 12.90
N VAL A 93 2.51 13.20 12.40
CA VAL A 93 3.20 12.15 11.62
C VAL A 93 3.25 10.86 12.41
N PHE A 94 3.71 10.92 13.67
CA PHE A 94 3.71 9.76 14.57
C PHE A 94 2.30 9.16 14.70
N GLY A 95 1.30 9.99 14.95
CA GLY A 95 -0.09 9.55 15.08
C GLY A 95 -0.61 8.84 13.84
N ASN A 96 -0.31 9.38 12.65
CA ASN A 96 -0.65 8.78 11.37
C ASN A 96 -0.01 7.40 11.20
N MET A 97 1.28 7.25 11.48
CA MET A 97 2.00 5.98 11.35
C MET A 97 1.51 4.96 12.39
N ALA A 98 1.31 5.37 13.63
CA ALA A 98 0.91 4.51 14.73
C ALA A 98 -0.55 4.03 14.68
N TYR A 99 -1.42 4.70 13.91
CA TYR A 99 -2.87 4.52 13.99
C TYR A 99 -3.32 3.07 13.77
N GLY A 100 -2.84 2.43 12.71
CA GLY A 100 -3.20 1.05 12.40
C GLY A 100 -2.75 0.05 13.47
N LEU A 101 -1.57 0.28 14.06
CA LEU A 101 -1.04 -0.55 15.16
C LEU A 101 -1.86 -0.38 16.45
N LYS A 102 -2.34 0.84 16.74
CA LYS A 102 -3.22 1.12 17.88
C LYS A 102 -4.56 0.38 17.75
N ILE A 103 -5.15 0.39 16.55
CA ILE A 103 -6.40 -0.37 16.29
C ILE A 103 -6.16 -1.87 16.47
N ALA A 104 -5.01 -2.38 16.01
CA ALA A 104 -4.61 -3.77 16.19
C ALA A 104 -4.20 -4.11 17.64
N LYS A 105 -4.30 -3.13 18.59
CA LYS A 105 -3.96 -3.30 20.01
C LYS A 105 -2.51 -3.76 20.24
N VAL A 106 -1.58 -3.36 19.38
CA VAL A 106 -0.15 -3.61 19.56
C VAL A 106 0.34 -2.84 20.81
N PRO A 107 1.24 -3.43 21.63
CA PRO A 107 1.80 -2.76 22.81
C PRO A 107 2.48 -1.42 22.46
N LYS A 108 2.35 -0.43 23.36
CA LYS A 108 2.85 0.93 23.14
C LYS A 108 4.35 0.98 22.80
N GLU A 109 5.16 0.23 23.53
CA GLU A 109 6.62 0.15 23.32
C GLU A 109 6.96 -0.39 21.93
N GLU A 110 6.21 -1.39 21.45
CA GLU A 110 6.39 -1.94 20.11
C GLU A 110 5.95 -0.94 19.03
N ILE A 111 4.86 -0.19 19.24
CA ILE A 111 4.44 0.89 18.34
C ILE A 111 5.54 1.94 18.21
N GLU A 112 6.08 2.41 19.34
CA GLU A 112 7.14 3.41 19.37
C GLU A 112 8.38 2.90 18.60
N SER A 113 8.82 1.67 18.86
CA SER A 113 9.96 1.05 18.18
C SER A 113 9.74 0.93 16.66
N ARG A 114 8.57 0.45 16.23
CA ARG A 114 8.26 0.29 14.79
C ARG A 114 8.16 1.63 14.07
N VAL A 115 7.54 2.63 14.70
CA VAL A 115 7.42 3.98 14.13
C VAL A 115 8.79 4.63 14.02
N GLN A 116 9.65 4.51 15.06
CA GLN A 116 10.98 5.08 15.03
C GLN A 116 11.84 4.48 13.90
N LYS A 117 11.84 3.14 13.76
CA LYS A 117 12.57 2.47 12.68
C LYS A 117 12.08 2.93 11.28
N ALA A 118 10.76 3.01 11.08
CA ALA A 118 10.22 3.48 9.82
C ALA A 118 10.54 4.96 9.56
N ALA A 119 10.55 5.80 10.60
CA ALA A 119 10.91 7.20 10.51
C ALA A 119 12.39 7.39 10.14
N GLU A 120 13.28 6.55 10.63
CA GLU A 120 14.71 6.56 10.26
C GLU A 120 14.90 6.20 8.78
N ILE A 121 14.27 5.11 8.30
CA ILE A 121 14.33 4.68 6.89
C ILE A 121 13.82 5.78 5.95
N LEU A 122 12.77 6.50 6.36
CA LEU A 122 12.08 7.50 5.54
C LEU A 122 12.55 8.94 5.80
N GLU A 123 13.57 9.14 6.64
CA GLU A 123 14.08 10.47 7.00
C GLU A 123 12.97 11.40 7.56
N LEU A 124 12.14 10.87 8.46
CA LEU A 124 11.00 11.56 9.07
C LEU A 124 11.23 11.86 10.56
N GLY A 125 12.38 11.53 11.15
CA GLY A 125 12.62 11.59 12.59
C GLY A 125 12.28 12.95 13.21
N GLU A 126 12.76 14.05 12.61
CA GLU A 126 12.50 15.42 13.08
C GLU A 126 11.08 15.93 12.79
N LEU A 127 10.29 15.16 12.05
CA LEU A 127 8.94 15.54 11.60
C LEU A 127 7.83 14.82 12.37
N LEU A 128 8.15 13.90 13.28
CA LEU A 128 7.18 13.03 13.94
C LEU A 128 6.06 13.79 14.66
N GLU A 129 6.35 14.96 15.21
CA GLU A 129 5.38 15.81 15.92
C GLU A 129 4.61 16.77 15.00
N ARG A 130 4.99 16.89 13.74
CA ARG A 130 4.31 17.76 12.78
C ARG A 130 2.99 17.15 12.29
N LYS A 131 2.08 18.03 11.87
CA LYS A 131 0.82 17.64 11.20
C LYS A 131 0.96 17.68 9.68
N PRO A 132 0.12 16.98 8.91
CA PRO A 132 0.19 16.93 7.44
C PRO A 132 0.21 18.29 6.74
N ASN A 133 -0.45 19.31 7.29
CA ASN A 133 -0.47 20.67 6.74
C ASN A 133 0.87 21.41 6.88
N GLN A 134 1.78 20.91 7.70
CA GLN A 134 3.13 21.45 7.93
C GLN A 134 4.20 20.72 7.10
N LEU A 135 3.80 19.83 6.19
CA LEU A 135 4.67 18.97 5.40
C LEU A 135 4.62 19.33 3.92
N SER A 136 5.76 19.15 3.24
CA SER A 136 5.80 19.16 1.77
C SER A 136 5.06 17.96 1.17
N GLY A 137 4.78 17.99 -0.15
CA GLY A 137 4.16 16.86 -0.86
C GLY A 137 4.91 15.55 -0.67
N GLY A 138 6.23 15.58 -0.83
CA GLY A 138 7.08 14.42 -0.64
C GLY A 138 7.17 13.92 0.80
N GLN A 139 7.15 14.84 1.77
CA GLN A 139 7.10 14.44 3.17
C GLN A 139 5.78 13.75 3.49
N ARG A 140 4.64 14.27 3.00
CA ARG A 140 3.33 13.59 3.15
C ARG A 140 3.33 12.20 2.53
N GLN A 141 3.94 12.04 1.37
CA GLN A 141 4.05 10.74 0.73
C GLN A 141 4.90 9.76 1.55
N ARG A 142 6.05 10.20 2.07
CA ARG A 142 6.88 9.39 2.96
C ARG A 142 6.11 8.97 4.23
N VAL A 143 5.28 9.85 4.78
CA VAL A 143 4.39 9.48 5.90
C VAL A 143 3.38 8.40 5.49
N ALA A 144 2.78 8.48 4.30
CA ALA A 144 1.88 7.44 3.79
C ALA A 144 2.60 6.10 3.62
N MET A 145 3.85 6.10 3.15
CA MET A 145 4.69 4.90 3.11
C MET A 145 5.00 4.37 4.52
N GLY A 146 5.31 5.26 5.47
CA GLY A 146 5.54 4.88 6.87
C GLY A 146 4.35 4.17 7.49
N ARG A 147 3.13 4.61 7.21
CA ARG A 147 1.90 3.93 7.63
C ARG A 147 1.80 2.50 7.11
N ALA A 148 2.33 2.24 5.92
CA ALA A 148 2.37 0.91 5.33
C ALA A 148 3.49 0.05 5.97
N ILE A 149 4.70 0.59 6.08
CA ILE A 149 5.89 -0.11 6.58
C ILE A 149 5.72 -0.61 8.02
N VAL A 150 5.20 0.23 8.93
CA VAL A 150 5.04 -0.11 10.36
C VAL A 150 4.16 -1.35 10.58
N ARG A 151 3.29 -1.69 9.63
CA ARG A 151 2.42 -2.87 9.69
C ARG A 151 3.15 -4.17 9.37
N ASN A 152 4.34 -4.10 8.76
CA ASN A 152 5.09 -5.26 8.27
C ASN A 152 4.21 -6.19 7.40
N PRO A 153 3.63 -5.67 6.30
CA PRO A 153 2.70 -6.42 5.47
C PRO A 153 3.45 -7.46 4.61
N VAL A 154 2.70 -8.47 4.13
CA VAL A 154 3.22 -9.48 3.19
C VAL A 154 3.43 -8.90 1.78
N ALA A 155 2.71 -7.82 1.43
CA ALA A 155 2.89 -7.11 0.17
C ALA A 155 2.50 -5.63 0.29
N PHE A 156 3.15 -4.80 -0.53
CA PHE A 156 2.82 -3.40 -0.71
C PHE A 156 2.13 -3.18 -2.05
N LEU A 157 1.01 -2.49 -2.04
CA LEU A 157 0.29 -2.05 -3.23
C LEU A 157 0.41 -0.53 -3.37
N PHE A 158 0.90 -0.05 -4.51
CA PHE A 158 1.08 1.37 -4.78
C PHE A 158 0.15 1.81 -5.92
N ASP A 159 -0.86 2.61 -5.61
CA ASP A 159 -1.78 3.18 -6.61
C ASP A 159 -1.27 4.54 -7.06
N GLU A 160 -0.56 4.56 -8.19
CA GLU A 160 0.06 5.75 -8.80
C GLU A 160 0.90 6.60 -7.83
N PRO A 161 1.84 5.99 -7.07
CA PRO A 161 2.54 6.67 -5.97
C PRO A 161 3.42 7.84 -6.41
N LEU A 162 3.66 7.99 -7.72
CA LEU A 162 4.57 8.98 -8.28
C LEU A 162 3.88 10.05 -9.14
N SER A 163 2.55 9.97 -9.32
CA SER A 163 1.80 10.80 -10.26
C SER A 163 1.81 12.30 -9.89
N ASN A 164 1.78 12.62 -8.59
CA ASN A 164 1.68 13.98 -8.07
C ASN A 164 3.03 14.58 -7.64
N LEU A 165 4.16 13.99 -8.08
CA LEU A 165 5.50 14.42 -7.69
C LEU A 165 6.23 15.14 -8.81
N ASP A 166 7.06 16.12 -8.45
CA ASP A 166 8.05 16.70 -9.35
C ASP A 166 9.14 15.67 -9.75
N ALA A 167 9.93 16.00 -10.78
CA ALA A 167 10.91 15.08 -11.34
C ALA A 167 11.97 14.62 -10.32
N LYS A 168 12.47 15.51 -9.47
CA LYS A 168 13.50 15.22 -8.47
C LYS A 168 12.96 14.25 -7.40
N LEU A 169 11.78 14.57 -6.89
CA LEU A 169 11.14 13.77 -5.84
C LEU A 169 10.70 12.40 -6.37
N ARG A 170 10.30 12.32 -7.65
CA ARG A 170 9.96 11.04 -8.30
C ARG A 170 11.15 10.08 -8.36
N VAL A 171 12.36 10.59 -8.65
CA VAL A 171 13.60 9.77 -8.64
C VAL A 171 13.88 9.27 -7.23
N GLN A 172 13.81 10.15 -6.23
CA GLN A 172 14.02 9.77 -4.84
C GLN A 172 13.05 8.70 -4.37
N MET A 173 11.76 8.85 -4.67
CA MET A 173 10.74 7.87 -4.28
C MET A 173 10.90 6.50 -4.95
N ARG A 174 11.39 6.43 -6.19
CA ARG A 174 11.75 5.16 -6.83
C ARG A 174 12.84 4.42 -6.05
N LEU A 175 13.82 5.16 -5.54
CA LEU A 175 14.90 4.58 -4.72
C LEU A 175 14.35 4.05 -3.38
N GLU A 176 13.42 4.80 -2.74
CA GLU A 176 12.79 4.36 -1.49
C GLU A 176 11.95 3.08 -1.68
N ILE A 177 11.13 3.03 -2.73
CA ILE A 177 10.35 1.82 -3.07
C ILE A 177 11.30 0.64 -3.32
N LYS A 178 12.41 0.86 -4.02
CA LYS A 178 13.40 -0.19 -4.26
C LYS A 178 14.08 -0.69 -2.97
N LYS A 179 14.35 0.19 -2.01
CA LYS A 179 14.90 -0.20 -0.69
C LYS A 179 13.92 -1.06 0.11
N LEU A 180 12.61 -0.88 -0.07
CA LEU A 180 11.60 -1.71 0.61
C LEU A 180 11.51 -3.13 0.05
N GLN A 181 12.05 -3.36 -1.15
CA GLN A 181 12.07 -4.68 -1.80
C GLN A 181 13.23 -5.56 -1.31
N THR A 182 14.31 -4.96 -0.79
CA THR A 182 15.52 -5.66 -0.30
C THR A 182 15.47 -5.88 1.20
#